data_4a13bc7fd1975daf04c40c7a3a9920f1
#
_entry.id   4a13bc7fd1975daf04c40c7a3a9920f1
#
_cell.length_a   1.000
_cell.length_b   1.000
_cell.length_c   1.000
_cell.angle_alpha   90.00
_cell.angle_beta   90.00
_cell.angle_gamma   90.00
#
_symmetry.space_group_name_H-M   'P 1'
#
loop_
_entity.id
_entity.type
_entity.pdbx_description
1 polymer ?
#
loop_
_entity_poly.entity_id
_entity_poly.type
_entity_poly.pdbx_seq_one_letter_code
_entity_poly.pdbx_strand_id
1 'polypeptide(L)'
;MASTMKAPVTSADDGHDDRHINLSLRWKLTFSFVGLFTIIFAFIGWFILDLTANTTQDRLSSELTLHVEGATKTVNGDDFAALNASVPAVPDAKDETGFGYPTSPLYKSVASDLFTVYNVVKAGTYTWFKDPKDGKLYTSASSGYYREPQTGYHFKVPLADVTDDLTYKLMTQGLTKTTQQPAYTDAYGSWISTYTPILDKSGQSVGGIGQDYSLDYVAQVQADVRAKVLPALIISYIVLVALVLLISTNIVRRLKRLTVATSRIADGEYDLNVKSLMRSRLRDEMYTLAESFALMASKVAAREQSLKQEVTRLKVEIDQSRRSEAVKEITESEGFADIAAKAAEMRRRMREEPTQS
;
A
#
# COMPACT_ATOMS: atom_id res chain seq x y z
N MET A 1 -44.47 -15.25 -71.03
CA MET A 1 -44.94 -15.53 -69.69
C MET A 1 -43.69 -15.75 -68.80
N ALA A 2 -43.18 -14.73 -68.14
CA ALA A 2 -42.02 -14.76 -67.27
C ALA A 2 -42.50 -14.49 -65.84
N SER A 3 -42.40 -15.49 -64.98
CA SER A 3 -42.72 -15.44 -63.58
C SER A 3 -41.51 -15.00 -62.79
N THR A 4 -41.55 -13.87 -62.20
CA THR A 4 -40.48 -13.26 -61.35
C THR A 4 -40.59 -13.81 -59.95
N MET A 5 -39.64 -14.60 -59.58
CA MET A 5 -39.52 -15.19 -58.25
C MET A 5 -38.76 -14.18 -57.32
N LYS A 6 -39.44 -13.65 -56.33
CA LYS A 6 -38.94 -12.68 -55.35
C LYS A 6 -38.33 -13.49 -54.21
N ALA A 7 -37.01 -13.36 -53.97
CA ALA A 7 -36.32 -13.98 -52.86
C ALA A 7 -36.62 -13.23 -51.55
N PRO A 8 -36.70 -13.90 -50.37
CA PRO A 8 -36.89 -13.25 -49.10
C PRO A 8 -35.58 -12.67 -48.59
N VAL A 9 -35.59 -11.42 -48.20
CA VAL A 9 -34.53 -10.71 -47.49
C VAL A 9 -34.57 -11.19 -46.05
N THR A 10 -33.62 -12.02 -45.66
CA THR A 10 -33.34 -12.30 -44.25
C THR A 10 -32.59 -11.13 -43.65
N SER A 11 -33.27 -10.33 -42.81
CA SER A 11 -32.64 -9.40 -41.91
C SER A 11 -31.92 -10.19 -40.83
N ALA A 12 -30.58 -10.17 -40.86
CA ALA A 12 -29.77 -10.60 -39.71
C ALA A 12 -29.98 -9.56 -38.61
N ASP A 13 -30.69 -9.99 -37.59
CA ASP A 13 -30.81 -9.28 -36.31
C ASP A 13 -29.50 -9.52 -35.58
N ASP A 14 -28.53 -8.60 -35.73
CA ASP A 14 -27.31 -8.52 -34.92
C ASP A 14 -27.71 -8.04 -33.51
N GLY A 15 -28.23 -8.99 -32.72
CA GLY A 15 -28.45 -8.83 -31.30
C GLY A 15 -27.11 -8.62 -30.58
N HIS A 16 -26.59 -7.40 -30.61
CA HIS A 16 -25.59 -6.96 -29.66
C HIS A 16 -26.28 -6.86 -28.28
N ASP A 17 -26.23 -7.97 -27.55
CA ASP A 17 -26.63 -8.01 -26.13
C ASP A 17 -25.59 -7.23 -25.31
N ASP A 18 -25.65 -5.91 -25.40
CA ASP A 18 -24.93 -4.99 -24.53
C ASP A 18 -25.46 -5.13 -23.10
N ARG A 19 -25.01 -6.18 -22.43
CA ARG A 19 -25.19 -6.32 -20.97
C ARG A 19 -24.39 -5.26 -20.27
N HIS A 20 -24.92 -4.03 -20.28
CA HIS A 20 -24.39 -2.97 -19.44
C HIS A 20 -24.55 -3.38 -17.98
N ILE A 21 -23.44 -3.82 -17.36
CA ILE A 21 -23.36 -3.99 -15.91
C ILE A 21 -23.52 -2.60 -15.30
N ASN A 22 -24.73 -2.24 -14.87
CA ASN A 22 -25.05 -0.98 -14.23
C ASN A 22 -24.52 -0.97 -12.78
N LEU A 23 -23.18 -0.96 -12.65
CA LEU A 23 -22.54 -0.71 -11.35
C LEU A 23 -22.84 0.70 -10.89
N SER A 24 -23.37 0.85 -9.67
CA SER A 24 -23.58 2.17 -9.07
C SER A 24 -22.27 2.96 -9.02
N LEU A 25 -22.35 4.30 -9.15
CA LEU A 25 -21.18 5.18 -9.08
C LEU A 25 -20.29 4.93 -7.85
N ARG A 26 -20.91 4.56 -6.73
CA ARG A 26 -20.18 4.18 -5.51
C ARG A 26 -19.23 3.01 -5.76
N TRP A 27 -19.70 1.95 -6.39
CA TRP A 27 -18.89 0.77 -6.65
C TRP A 27 -17.80 1.04 -7.71
N LYS A 28 -18.12 1.83 -8.74
CA LYS A 28 -17.12 2.23 -9.75
C LYS A 28 -15.96 3.00 -9.10
N LEU A 29 -16.24 4.00 -8.27
CA LEU A 29 -15.23 4.76 -7.53
C LEU A 29 -14.46 3.85 -6.55
N THR A 30 -15.17 3.04 -5.77
CA THR A 30 -14.51 2.16 -4.78
C THR A 30 -13.57 1.18 -5.45
N PHE A 31 -13.99 0.46 -6.50
CA PHE A 31 -13.13 -0.50 -7.19
C PHE A 31 -11.95 0.16 -7.89
N SER A 32 -12.15 1.35 -8.47
CA SER A 32 -11.05 2.09 -9.10
C SER A 32 -9.97 2.47 -8.08
N PHE A 33 -10.33 3.07 -6.95
CA PHE A 33 -9.38 3.47 -5.93
C PHE A 33 -8.77 2.27 -5.19
N VAL A 34 -9.59 1.30 -4.78
CA VAL A 34 -9.10 0.10 -4.10
C VAL A 34 -8.18 -0.69 -5.03
N GLY A 35 -8.53 -0.86 -6.31
CA GLY A 35 -7.69 -1.53 -7.29
C GLY A 35 -6.33 -0.83 -7.46
N LEU A 36 -6.35 0.49 -7.65
CA LEU A 36 -5.11 1.28 -7.76
C LEU A 36 -4.23 1.13 -6.52
N PHE A 37 -4.80 1.30 -5.33
CA PHE A 37 -4.06 1.18 -4.09
C PHE A 37 -3.57 -0.24 -3.83
N THR A 38 -4.35 -1.27 -4.21
CA THR A 38 -3.90 -2.67 -4.11
C THR A 38 -2.62 -2.90 -4.91
N ILE A 39 -2.56 -2.39 -6.15
CA ILE A 39 -1.36 -2.49 -7.00
C ILE A 39 -0.18 -1.77 -6.33
N ILE A 40 -0.38 -0.55 -5.84
CA ILE A 40 0.65 0.23 -5.18
C ILE A 40 1.17 -0.49 -3.91
N PHE A 41 0.26 -0.98 -3.04
CA PHE A 41 0.66 -1.68 -1.82
C PHE A 41 1.33 -3.03 -2.11
N ALA A 42 0.88 -3.77 -3.13
CA ALA A 42 1.52 -4.99 -3.57
C ALA A 42 2.95 -4.73 -4.06
N PHE A 43 3.14 -3.66 -4.86
CA PHE A 43 4.46 -3.26 -5.33
C PHE A 43 5.38 -2.81 -4.16
N ILE A 44 4.88 -1.97 -3.26
CA ILE A 44 5.63 -1.52 -2.08
C ILE A 44 6.00 -2.72 -1.20
N GLY A 45 5.05 -3.62 -0.95
CA GLY A 45 5.30 -4.82 -0.15
C GLY A 45 6.36 -5.72 -0.76
N TRP A 46 6.25 -6.00 -2.07
CA TRP A 46 7.28 -6.74 -2.81
C TRP A 46 8.64 -6.05 -2.74
N PHE A 47 8.69 -4.74 -3.03
CA PHE A 47 9.93 -3.97 -3.02
C PHE A 47 10.61 -3.95 -1.64
N ILE A 48 9.84 -3.75 -0.56
CA ILE A 48 10.40 -3.78 0.82
C ILE A 48 10.93 -5.16 1.17
N LEU A 49 10.22 -6.23 0.81
CA LEU A 49 10.66 -7.60 1.09
C LEU A 49 11.93 -7.96 0.30
N ASP A 50 12.00 -7.58 -0.96
CA ASP A 50 13.17 -7.80 -1.82
C ASP A 50 14.37 -6.97 -1.33
N LEU A 51 14.17 -5.69 -1.06
CA LEU A 51 15.20 -4.81 -0.51
C LEU A 51 15.72 -5.33 0.84
N THR A 52 14.82 -5.81 1.71
CA THR A 52 15.22 -6.36 3.01
C THR A 52 16.07 -7.61 2.85
N ALA A 53 15.71 -8.51 1.92
CA ALA A 53 16.47 -9.74 1.69
C ALA A 53 17.90 -9.45 1.23
N ASN A 54 18.07 -8.59 0.23
CA ASN A 54 19.38 -8.25 -0.34
C ASN A 54 20.21 -7.39 0.63
N THR A 55 19.61 -6.36 1.22
CA THR A 55 20.30 -5.44 2.14
C THR A 55 20.76 -6.14 3.43
N THR A 56 20.02 -7.13 3.91
CA THR A 56 20.42 -7.87 5.13
C THR A 56 21.71 -8.64 4.90
N GLN A 57 21.87 -9.31 3.77
CA GLN A 57 23.08 -10.06 3.45
C GLN A 57 24.29 -9.13 3.29
N ASP A 58 24.15 -8.03 2.56
CA ASP A 58 25.22 -7.05 2.37
C ASP A 58 25.63 -6.38 3.68
N ARG A 59 24.67 -6.04 4.53
CA ARG A 59 24.94 -5.47 5.86
C ARG A 59 25.66 -6.45 6.75
N LEU A 60 25.20 -7.70 6.83
CA LEU A 60 25.85 -8.72 7.66
C LEU A 60 27.28 -9.02 7.19
N SER A 61 27.52 -9.05 5.88
CA SER A 61 28.89 -9.19 5.34
C SER A 61 29.78 -7.99 5.70
N SER A 62 29.22 -6.77 5.65
CA SER A 62 29.94 -5.56 6.04
C SER A 62 30.20 -5.51 7.55
N GLU A 63 29.22 -5.88 8.36
CA GLU A 63 29.37 -6.00 9.82
C GLU A 63 30.41 -7.05 10.20
N LEU A 64 30.41 -8.24 9.55
CA LEU A 64 31.43 -9.25 9.74
C LEU A 64 32.82 -8.69 9.44
N THR A 65 32.98 -7.89 8.40
CA THR A 65 34.27 -7.27 8.05
C THR A 65 34.77 -6.38 9.18
N LEU A 66 33.91 -5.50 9.71
CA LEU A 66 34.26 -4.63 10.83
C LEU A 66 34.56 -5.42 12.11
N HIS A 67 33.78 -6.47 12.36
CA HIS A 67 33.94 -7.30 13.54
C HIS A 67 35.23 -8.12 13.50
N VAL A 68 35.55 -8.73 12.34
CA VAL A 68 36.79 -9.54 12.22
C VAL A 68 38.01 -8.65 12.27
N GLU A 69 37.98 -7.43 11.69
CA GLU A 69 39.08 -6.46 11.84
C GLU A 69 39.22 -5.98 13.30
N GLY A 70 38.10 -5.83 14.02
CA GLY A 70 38.13 -5.56 15.46
C GLY A 70 38.68 -6.71 16.27
N ALA A 71 38.34 -7.96 15.91
CA ALA A 71 38.80 -9.18 16.57
C ALA A 71 40.33 -9.36 16.50
N THR A 72 40.98 -8.91 15.43
CA THR A 72 42.48 -8.97 15.34
C THR A 72 43.16 -8.15 16.42
N LYS A 73 42.49 -7.12 16.97
CA LYS A 73 43.06 -6.34 18.08
C LYS A 73 42.92 -6.99 19.42
N THR A 74 42.04 -7.97 19.55
CA THR A 74 41.85 -8.76 20.78
C THR A 74 42.86 -9.91 20.86
N VAL A 75 43.20 -10.49 19.71
CA VAL A 75 44.19 -11.58 19.63
C VAL A 75 45.60 -11.00 19.57
N ASN A 76 46.44 -11.36 20.56
CA ASN A 76 47.84 -10.97 20.53
C ASN A 76 48.57 -11.81 19.46
N GLY A 77 49.07 -11.16 18.41
CA GLY A 77 49.75 -11.83 17.29
C GLY A 77 51.05 -12.53 17.68
N ASP A 78 51.83 -12.00 18.66
CA ASP A 78 53.05 -12.66 19.15
C ASP A 78 52.71 -13.95 19.91
N ASP A 79 51.69 -13.93 20.77
CA ASP A 79 51.22 -15.10 21.49
C ASP A 79 50.62 -16.13 20.54
N PHE A 80 49.93 -15.70 19.50
CA PHE A 80 49.42 -16.56 18.44
C PHE A 80 50.56 -17.21 17.63
N ALA A 81 51.60 -16.47 17.28
CA ALA A 81 52.77 -17.00 16.62
C ALA A 81 53.51 -18.03 17.51
N ALA A 82 53.69 -17.71 18.79
CA ALA A 82 54.32 -18.59 19.78
C ALA A 82 53.49 -19.89 19.97
N LEU A 83 52.17 -19.80 20.02
CA LEU A 83 51.26 -20.95 20.08
C LEU A 83 51.52 -21.89 18.90
N ASN A 84 51.52 -21.38 17.69
CA ASN A 84 51.66 -22.21 16.50
C ASN A 84 53.09 -22.76 16.30
N ALA A 85 54.11 -22.07 16.81
CA ALA A 85 55.49 -22.53 16.76
C ALA A 85 55.82 -23.60 17.82
N SER A 86 55.34 -23.44 19.06
CA SER A 86 55.81 -24.21 20.21
C SER A 86 54.88 -25.36 20.62
N VAL A 87 53.56 -25.25 20.40
CA VAL A 87 52.61 -26.26 20.84
C VAL A 87 52.47 -27.35 19.76
N PRO A 88 52.71 -28.63 20.06
CA PRO A 88 52.58 -29.72 19.09
C PRO A 88 51.09 -30.00 18.76
N ALA A 89 50.83 -30.60 17.59
CA ALA A 89 49.52 -31.17 17.28
C ALA A 89 49.17 -32.29 18.28
N VAL A 90 47.93 -32.39 18.66
CA VAL A 90 47.40 -33.41 19.56
C VAL A 90 46.36 -34.23 18.79
N PRO A 91 46.80 -35.25 18.02
CA PRO A 91 45.90 -36.02 17.16
C PRO A 91 44.91 -36.89 17.96
N ASP A 92 45.29 -37.31 19.17
CA ASP A 92 44.44 -38.12 20.03
C ASP A 92 44.05 -37.33 21.27
N ALA A 93 42.84 -36.97 21.33
CA ALA A 93 42.22 -36.14 22.33
C ALA A 93 42.32 -36.70 23.74
N LYS A 94 43.15 -36.13 24.57
CA LYS A 94 43.19 -36.37 26.03
C LYS A 94 43.21 -35.07 26.82
N ASP A 95 42.60 -34.05 26.28
CA ASP A 95 42.37 -32.79 26.98
C ASP A 95 41.13 -32.85 27.87
N GLU A 96 40.85 -31.77 28.60
CA GLU A 96 39.69 -31.65 29.48
C GLU A 96 38.34 -31.81 28.73
N THR A 97 38.32 -31.48 27.44
CA THR A 97 37.12 -31.57 26.60
C THR A 97 36.93 -32.98 26.02
N GLY A 98 37.97 -33.79 25.92
CA GLY A 98 37.97 -35.10 25.25
C GLY A 98 37.97 -35.04 23.73
N PHE A 99 38.18 -33.83 23.12
CA PHE A 99 38.06 -33.60 21.67
C PHE A 99 39.39 -33.25 20.97
N GLY A 100 40.54 -33.37 21.62
CA GLY A 100 41.85 -33.20 20.98
C GLY A 100 42.35 -31.77 20.91
N TYR A 101 42.01 -30.98 21.88
CA TYR A 101 42.58 -29.67 22.03
C TYR A 101 43.83 -29.65 22.91
N PRO A 102 44.79 -28.73 22.67
CA PRO A 102 45.98 -28.64 23.53
C PRO A 102 45.65 -28.20 24.95
N THR A 103 46.29 -28.79 25.93
CA THR A 103 46.22 -28.34 27.35
C THR A 103 47.06 -27.09 27.63
N SER A 104 47.76 -26.56 26.61
CA SER A 104 48.63 -25.39 26.70
C SER A 104 47.91 -24.15 27.21
N PRO A 105 48.49 -23.39 28.19
CA PRO A 105 47.95 -22.10 28.60
C PRO A 105 47.86 -21.10 27.45
N LEU A 106 48.79 -21.10 26.48
CA LEU A 106 48.72 -20.23 25.29
C LEU A 106 47.52 -20.56 24.43
N TYR A 107 47.19 -21.84 24.24
CA TYR A 107 46.00 -22.24 23.49
C TYR A 107 44.72 -21.72 24.19
N LYS A 108 44.61 -21.95 25.49
CA LYS A 108 43.44 -21.51 26.28
C LYS A 108 43.31 -20.01 26.28
N SER A 109 44.41 -19.25 26.33
CA SER A 109 44.39 -17.79 26.25
C SER A 109 43.84 -17.33 24.91
N VAL A 110 44.40 -17.81 23.77
CA VAL A 110 43.92 -17.41 22.45
C VAL A 110 42.47 -17.85 22.22
N ALA A 111 42.08 -19.05 22.61
CA ALA A 111 40.72 -19.53 22.52
C ALA A 111 39.74 -18.70 23.38
N SER A 112 40.18 -18.20 24.56
CA SER A 112 39.39 -17.30 25.41
C SER A 112 39.17 -15.93 24.77
N ASP A 113 40.19 -15.39 24.10
CA ASP A 113 40.07 -14.13 23.35
C ASP A 113 39.05 -14.29 22.23
N LEU A 114 39.10 -15.37 21.46
CA LEU A 114 38.16 -15.69 20.40
C LEU A 114 36.71 -15.90 20.93
N PHE A 115 36.60 -16.55 22.11
CA PHE A 115 35.31 -16.75 22.76
C PHE A 115 34.71 -15.42 23.27
N THR A 116 35.57 -14.52 23.74
CA THR A 116 35.15 -13.16 24.13
C THR A 116 34.56 -12.41 22.92
N VAL A 117 35.25 -12.50 21.77
CA VAL A 117 34.73 -11.93 20.49
C VAL A 117 33.40 -12.57 20.13
N TYR A 118 33.32 -13.92 20.17
CA TYR A 118 32.05 -14.61 19.88
C TYR A 118 30.88 -14.13 20.77
N ASN A 119 31.13 -13.92 22.06
CA ASN A 119 30.09 -13.49 22.99
C ASN A 119 29.50 -12.10 22.64
N VAL A 120 30.31 -11.24 22.02
CA VAL A 120 29.88 -9.92 21.55
C VAL A 120 29.18 -10.02 20.19
N VAL A 121 29.78 -10.72 19.23
CA VAL A 121 29.40 -10.67 17.83
C VAL A 121 28.39 -11.77 17.45
N LYS A 122 28.40 -12.89 18.22
CA LYS A 122 27.61 -14.10 17.94
C LYS A 122 27.96 -14.78 16.61
N ALA A 123 29.16 -14.50 16.07
CA ALA A 123 29.74 -15.16 14.90
C ALA A 123 30.78 -16.20 15.33
N GLY A 124 30.77 -17.39 14.75
CA GLY A 124 31.80 -18.38 14.97
C GLY A 124 33.16 -17.77 14.63
N THR A 125 34.10 -17.77 15.59
CA THR A 125 35.41 -17.12 15.41
C THR A 125 36.51 -18.16 15.55
N TYR A 126 37.40 -18.21 14.57
CA TYR A 126 38.45 -19.20 14.48
C TYR A 126 39.70 -18.65 13.79
N THR A 127 40.83 -19.34 13.93
CA THR A 127 42.12 -18.92 13.40
C THR A 127 42.82 -20.04 12.66
N TRP A 128 43.72 -19.67 11.74
CA TRP A 128 44.59 -20.56 11.01
C TRP A 128 45.97 -19.91 10.78
N PHE A 129 46.94 -20.70 10.43
CA PHE A 129 48.29 -20.23 10.14
C PHE A 129 48.89 -21.01 8.96
N LYS A 130 49.93 -20.43 8.35
CA LYS A 130 50.72 -21.09 7.33
C LYS A 130 51.97 -21.66 7.99
N ASP A 131 52.14 -23.00 7.94
CA ASP A 131 53.36 -23.61 8.49
C ASP A 131 54.55 -23.29 7.58
N PRO A 132 55.62 -22.66 8.11
CA PRO A 132 56.82 -22.33 7.34
C PRO A 132 57.59 -23.57 6.84
N LYS A 133 57.34 -24.76 7.40
CA LYS A 133 58.07 -25.99 7.04
C LYS A 133 57.59 -26.58 5.72
N ASP A 134 56.28 -26.60 5.49
CA ASP A 134 55.69 -27.21 4.30
C ASP A 134 54.86 -26.25 3.45
N GLY A 135 54.63 -25.03 3.94
CA GLY A 135 53.90 -24.00 3.27
C GLY A 135 52.38 -24.21 3.24
N LYS A 136 51.86 -25.21 3.94
CA LYS A 136 50.43 -25.50 4.00
C LYS A 136 49.71 -24.69 5.09
N LEU A 137 48.40 -24.59 4.97
CA LEU A 137 47.56 -23.97 5.98
C LEU A 137 47.07 -25.02 6.98
N TYR A 138 47.09 -24.63 8.24
CA TYR A 138 46.60 -25.45 9.36
C TYR A 138 45.65 -24.65 10.24
N THR A 139 44.64 -25.31 10.78
CA THR A 139 43.78 -24.77 11.82
C THR A 139 44.57 -24.44 13.07
N SER A 140 44.13 -23.42 13.82
CA SER A 140 44.74 -23.07 15.11
C SER A 140 43.65 -23.05 16.19
N ALA A 141 43.46 -21.96 16.91
CA ALA A 141 42.47 -21.85 17.96
C ALA A 141 41.06 -21.45 17.43
N SER A 142 40.04 -21.83 18.18
CA SER A 142 38.64 -21.54 17.84
C SER A 142 37.82 -21.17 19.08
N SER A 143 36.86 -20.27 18.95
CA SER A 143 35.84 -20.00 19.96
C SER A 143 35.01 -21.23 20.30
N GLY A 144 34.96 -22.22 19.40
CA GLY A 144 34.30 -23.51 19.59
C GLY A 144 34.84 -24.27 20.80
N TYR A 145 36.11 -24.09 21.18
CA TYR A 145 36.70 -24.72 22.37
C TYR A 145 35.84 -24.48 23.64
N TYR A 146 35.35 -23.28 23.86
CA TYR A 146 34.51 -22.94 25.01
C TYR A 146 33.01 -23.02 24.75
N ARG A 147 32.60 -22.98 23.48
CA ARG A 147 31.18 -22.98 23.12
C ARG A 147 30.61 -24.37 22.89
N GLU A 148 31.25 -25.11 21.98
CA GLU A 148 30.84 -26.43 21.50
C GLU A 148 32.09 -27.20 21.08
N PRO A 149 32.83 -27.79 22.05
CA PRO A 149 34.11 -28.43 21.77
C PRO A 149 34.03 -29.53 20.72
N GLN A 150 32.89 -30.19 20.59
CA GLN A 150 32.67 -31.26 19.62
C GLN A 150 32.62 -30.78 18.16
N THR A 151 32.30 -29.51 17.91
CA THR A 151 32.13 -28.93 16.56
C THR A 151 33.17 -27.87 16.22
N GLY A 152 34.05 -27.51 17.18
CA GLY A 152 35.12 -26.56 16.95
C GLY A 152 36.24 -27.13 16.08
N TYR A 153 36.98 -26.28 15.38
CA TYR A 153 38.16 -26.70 14.65
C TYR A 153 39.21 -27.26 15.59
N HIS A 154 39.65 -28.50 15.35
CA HIS A 154 40.74 -29.11 16.07
C HIS A 154 42.07 -28.40 15.75
N PHE A 155 43.04 -28.46 16.67
CA PHE A 155 44.31 -27.78 16.55
C PHE A 155 45.26 -28.47 15.57
N LYS A 156 45.85 -27.70 14.64
CA LYS A 156 46.80 -28.17 13.63
C LYS A 156 46.29 -29.28 12.71
N VAL A 157 45.04 -29.22 12.32
CA VAL A 157 44.50 -30.03 11.24
C VAL A 157 44.80 -29.33 9.91
N PRO A 158 45.25 -30.05 8.86
CA PRO A 158 45.42 -29.43 7.54
C PRO A 158 44.12 -28.81 7.04
N LEU A 159 44.19 -27.57 6.66
CA LEU A 159 42.97 -26.83 6.26
C LEU A 159 42.34 -27.41 4.98
N ALA A 160 43.16 -27.97 4.09
CA ALA A 160 42.70 -28.65 2.87
C ALA A 160 41.85 -29.90 3.16
N ASP A 161 41.92 -30.49 4.36
CA ASP A 161 41.15 -31.67 4.74
C ASP A 161 39.74 -31.30 5.26
N VAL A 162 39.53 -30.01 5.58
CA VAL A 162 38.30 -29.51 6.23
C VAL A 162 37.62 -28.37 5.47
N THR A 163 38.15 -27.93 4.32
CA THR A 163 37.60 -26.87 3.48
C THR A 163 37.60 -27.27 2.01
N ASP A 164 36.71 -26.66 1.22
CA ASP A 164 36.74 -26.75 -0.24
C ASP A 164 37.82 -25.84 -0.86
N ASP A 165 38.10 -26.04 -2.16
CA ASP A 165 39.14 -25.30 -2.89
C ASP A 165 38.93 -23.78 -2.88
N LEU A 166 37.69 -23.31 -2.95
CA LEU A 166 37.37 -21.90 -2.94
C LEU A 166 37.61 -21.29 -1.56
N THR A 167 37.12 -21.95 -0.51
CA THR A 167 37.30 -21.53 0.87
C THR A 167 38.81 -21.51 1.20
N TYR A 168 39.57 -22.57 0.84
CA TYR A 168 41.02 -22.60 1.02
C TYR A 168 41.74 -21.44 0.34
N LYS A 169 41.35 -21.14 -0.89
CA LYS A 169 41.90 -19.98 -1.65
C LYS A 169 41.58 -18.64 -0.98
N LEU A 170 40.35 -18.44 -0.53
CA LEU A 170 39.92 -17.21 0.14
C LEU A 170 40.59 -17.05 1.51
N MET A 171 40.71 -18.11 2.28
CA MET A 171 41.47 -18.12 3.54
C MET A 171 42.97 -17.85 3.30
N THR A 172 43.56 -18.35 2.20
CA THR A 172 44.93 -18.00 1.79
C THR A 172 45.07 -16.49 1.52
N GLN A 173 44.09 -15.89 0.84
CA GLN A 173 44.06 -14.44 0.61
C GLN A 173 43.86 -13.67 1.92
N GLY A 174 43.09 -14.24 2.86
CA GLY A 174 42.86 -13.72 4.20
C GLY A 174 44.10 -13.53 5.04
N LEU A 175 45.21 -14.19 4.70
CA LEU A 175 46.51 -13.98 5.34
C LEU A 175 47.16 -12.63 4.97
N THR A 176 46.70 -11.98 3.91
CA THR A 176 47.34 -10.74 3.40
C THR A 176 46.40 -9.54 3.38
N LYS A 177 45.09 -9.77 3.24
CA LYS A 177 44.06 -8.71 3.19
C LYS A 177 42.75 -9.27 3.67
N THR A 178 41.88 -8.39 4.17
CA THR A 178 40.50 -8.76 4.49
C THR A 178 39.77 -9.22 3.23
N THR A 179 39.15 -10.41 3.31
CA THR A 179 38.49 -11.09 2.18
C THR A 179 37.16 -11.64 2.65
N GLN A 180 36.12 -11.34 1.88
CA GLN A 180 34.75 -11.85 2.14
C GLN A 180 34.50 -13.12 1.33
N GLN A 181 33.82 -14.07 1.93
CA GLN A 181 33.28 -15.25 1.26
C GLN A 181 31.74 -15.13 1.24
N PRO A 182 31.11 -15.08 0.04
CA PRO A 182 29.66 -15.15 -0.08
C PRO A 182 29.10 -16.43 0.53
N ALA A 183 27.77 -16.49 0.68
CA ALA A 183 27.09 -17.66 1.22
C ALA A 183 27.56 -18.97 0.58
N TYR A 184 27.98 -19.93 1.42
CA TYR A 184 28.45 -21.27 1.04
C TYR A 184 27.95 -22.30 2.04
N THR A 185 28.11 -23.60 1.70
CA THR A 185 27.73 -24.72 2.55
C THR A 185 28.91 -25.71 2.62
N ASP A 186 29.24 -26.17 3.83
CA ASP A 186 30.25 -27.16 4.09
C ASP A 186 29.70 -28.29 4.99
N ALA A 187 30.59 -29.13 5.53
CA ALA A 187 30.22 -30.23 6.42
C ALA A 187 29.65 -29.76 7.78
N TYR A 188 29.87 -28.49 8.15
CA TYR A 188 29.48 -27.92 9.44
C TYR A 188 28.21 -27.06 9.36
N GLY A 189 27.76 -26.72 8.15
CA GLY A 189 26.56 -25.91 7.93
C GLY A 189 26.62 -25.00 6.72
N SER A 190 25.83 -23.97 6.75
CA SER A 190 25.78 -22.93 5.71
C SER A 190 26.12 -21.58 6.32
N TRP A 191 27.04 -20.85 5.68
CA TRP A 191 27.74 -19.71 6.28
C TRP A 191 27.89 -18.53 5.33
N ILE A 192 28.09 -17.34 5.91
CA ILE A 192 28.72 -16.18 5.29
C ILE A 192 29.96 -15.88 6.12
N SER A 193 31.12 -15.74 5.47
CA SER A 193 32.40 -15.65 6.19
C SER A 193 33.20 -14.43 5.76
N THR A 194 34.05 -13.97 6.69
CA THR A 194 35.05 -12.92 6.41
C THR A 194 36.37 -13.33 7.08
N TYR A 195 37.45 -13.14 6.36
CA TYR A 195 38.81 -13.52 6.72
C TYR A 195 39.71 -12.30 6.76
N THR A 196 40.59 -12.19 7.76
CA THR A 196 41.55 -11.08 7.87
C THR A 196 42.88 -11.55 8.49
N PRO A 197 44.02 -10.91 8.19
CA PRO A 197 45.30 -11.31 8.74
C PRO A 197 45.42 -10.97 10.23
N ILE A 198 46.05 -11.84 11.01
CA ILE A 198 46.57 -11.56 12.34
C ILE A 198 48.00 -11.06 12.16
N LEU A 199 48.32 -9.87 12.67
CA LEU A 199 49.61 -9.25 12.57
C LEU A 199 50.37 -9.34 13.91
N ASP A 200 51.66 -9.60 13.88
CA ASP A 200 52.54 -9.45 15.03
C ASP A 200 52.88 -7.95 15.30
N LYS A 201 53.67 -7.70 16.35
CA LYS A 201 54.11 -6.33 16.67
C LYS A 201 54.96 -5.67 15.59
N SER A 202 55.57 -6.45 14.68
CA SER A 202 56.32 -5.92 13.54
C SER A 202 55.44 -5.55 12.33
N GLY A 203 54.15 -5.91 12.38
CA GLY A 203 53.19 -5.72 11.28
C GLY A 203 53.24 -6.86 10.27
N GLN A 204 53.93 -7.99 10.56
CA GLN A 204 53.95 -9.15 9.69
C GLN A 204 52.74 -10.06 9.99
N SER A 205 52.17 -10.66 8.94
CA SER A 205 51.10 -11.62 9.09
C SER A 205 51.64 -12.94 9.65
N VAL A 206 51.13 -13.35 10.80
CA VAL A 206 51.45 -14.61 11.49
C VAL A 206 50.36 -15.67 11.35
N GLY A 207 49.24 -15.31 10.76
CA GLY A 207 48.10 -16.15 10.45
C GLY A 207 46.87 -15.38 10.04
N GLY A 208 45.74 -16.05 10.08
CA GLY A 208 44.45 -15.44 9.76
C GLY A 208 43.41 -15.74 10.83
N ILE A 209 42.42 -14.86 10.93
CA ILE A 209 41.22 -14.99 11.74
C ILE A 209 40.02 -14.93 10.83
N GLY A 210 39.06 -15.82 11.04
CA GLY A 210 37.80 -15.92 10.34
C GLY A 210 36.61 -15.76 11.28
N GLN A 211 35.55 -15.20 10.74
CA GLN A 211 34.25 -15.15 11.42
C GLN A 211 33.15 -15.60 10.47
N ASP A 212 32.23 -16.43 10.99
CA ASP A 212 31.16 -17.04 10.24
C ASP A 212 29.79 -16.66 10.88
N TYR A 213 28.90 -16.08 10.11
CA TYR A 213 27.49 -16.07 10.44
C TYR A 213 26.80 -17.27 9.79
N SER A 214 26.05 -18.03 10.58
CA SER A 214 25.19 -19.09 10.06
C SER A 214 24.08 -18.50 9.19
N LEU A 215 23.76 -19.14 8.05
CA LEU A 215 22.63 -18.75 7.22
C LEU A 215 21.29 -18.92 7.95
N ASP A 216 21.21 -19.81 8.94
CA ASP A 216 20.04 -19.90 9.82
C ASP A 216 19.84 -18.62 10.63
N TYR A 217 20.93 -18.03 11.13
CA TYR A 217 20.87 -16.73 11.80
C TYR A 217 20.43 -15.62 10.84
N VAL A 218 20.97 -15.62 9.62
CA VAL A 218 20.54 -14.67 8.57
C VAL A 218 19.05 -14.84 8.26
N ALA A 219 18.59 -16.08 8.12
CA ALA A 219 17.18 -16.39 7.89
C ALA A 219 16.28 -15.95 9.05
N GLN A 220 16.73 -16.13 10.31
CA GLN A 220 16.01 -15.63 11.49
C GLN A 220 15.87 -14.11 11.48
N VAL A 221 16.96 -13.38 11.21
CA VAL A 221 16.93 -11.91 11.11
C VAL A 221 15.95 -11.46 10.03
N GLN A 222 15.97 -12.10 8.86
CA GLN A 222 15.01 -11.82 7.80
C GLN A 222 13.56 -12.13 8.19
N ALA A 223 13.34 -13.26 8.88
CA ALA A 223 12.02 -13.64 9.38
C ALA A 223 11.47 -12.63 10.41
N ASP A 224 12.31 -12.16 11.31
CA ASP A 224 11.95 -11.14 12.32
C ASP A 224 11.55 -9.81 11.67
N VAL A 225 12.28 -9.40 10.63
CA VAL A 225 11.92 -8.19 9.87
C VAL A 225 10.57 -8.38 9.16
N ARG A 226 10.38 -9.53 8.49
CA ARG A 226 9.11 -9.86 7.83
C ARG A 226 7.95 -9.89 8.82
N ALA A 227 8.14 -10.50 9.99
CA ALA A 227 7.13 -10.59 11.04
C ALA A 227 6.68 -9.23 11.57
N LYS A 228 7.52 -8.20 11.50
CA LYS A 228 7.19 -6.82 11.90
C LYS A 228 6.60 -6.00 10.76
N VAL A 229 7.14 -6.14 9.56
CA VAL A 229 6.76 -5.32 8.38
C VAL A 229 5.41 -5.74 7.80
N LEU A 230 5.17 -7.05 7.63
CA LEU A 230 3.93 -7.55 7.03
C LEU A 230 2.66 -7.12 7.78
N PRO A 231 2.55 -7.26 9.11
CA PRO A 231 1.37 -6.79 9.83
C PRO A 231 1.16 -5.28 9.70
N ALA A 232 2.24 -4.50 9.73
CA ALA A 232 2.16 -3.05 9.56
C ALA A 232 1.61 -2.66 8.18
N LEU A 233 2.06 -3.32 7.11
CA LEU A 233 1.54 -3.13 5.76
C LEU A 233 0.06 -3.52 5.66
N ILE A 234 -0.33 -4.67 6.22
CA ILE A 234 -1.71 -5.15 6.20
C ILE A 234 -2.63 -4.18 6.95
N ILE A 235 -2.25 -3.74 8.15
CA ILE A 235 -3.03 -2.79 8.94
C ILE A 235 -3.18 -1.46 8.18
N SER A 236 -2.09 -0.94 7.62
CA SER A 236 -2.11 0.30 6.83
C SER A 236 -3.03 0.19 5.62
N TYR A 237 -3.01 -0.95 4.92
CA TYR A 237 -3.90 -1.21 3.79
C TYR A 237 -5.38 -1.28 4.21
N ILE A 238 -5.69 -1.96 5.32
CA ILE A 238 -7.07 -2.03 5.86
C ILE A 238 -7.58 -0.63 6.23
N VAL A 239 -6.76 0.19 6.89
CA VAL A 239 -7.11 1.57 7.24
C VAL A 239 -7.36 2.39 5.97
N LEU A 240 -6.52 2.25 4.95
CA LEU A 240 -6.70 2.93 3.67
C LEU A 240 -8.01 2.53 2.98
N VAL A 241 -8.31 1.22 2.89
CA VAL A 241 -9.56 0.73 2.30
C VAL A 241 -10.77 1.27 3.06
N ALA A 242 -10.73 1.26 4.38
CA ALA A 242 -11.79 1.83 5.21
C ALA A 242 -11.99 3.34 4.92
N LEU A 243 -10.91 4.09 4.79
CA LEU A 243 -10.96 5.52 4.45
C LEU A 243 -11.56 5.75 3.06
N VAL A 244 -11.15 4.99 2.06
CA VAL A 244 -11.72 5.05 0.69
C VAL A 244 -13.22 4.77 0.72
N LEU A 245 -13.66 3.74 1.45
CA LEU A 245 -15.08 3.40 1.60
C LEU A 245 -15.87 4.54 2.27
N LEU A 246 -15.33 5.15 3.31
CA LEU A 246 -15.95 6.28 4.00
C LEU A 246 -16.10 7.49 3.08
N ILE A 247 -15.02 7.87 2.39
CA ILE A 247 -15.01 9.02 1.47
C ILE A 247 -15.97 8.76 0.30
N SER A 248 -15.86 7.61 -0.38
CA SER A 248 -16.72 7.23 -1.50
C SER A 248 -18.19 7.24 -1.12
N THR A 249 -18.53 6.66 0.04
CA THR A 249 -19.92 6.64 0.54
C THR A 249 -20.43 8.03 0.84
N ASN A 250 -19.62 8.90 1.43
CA ASN A 250 -20.02 10.26 1.77
C ASN A 250 -20.26 11.12 0.51
N ILE A 251 -19.35 11.06 -0.47
CA ILE A 251 -19.48 11.79 -1.75
C ILE A 251 -20.73 11.32 -2.49
N VAL A 252 -20.87 10.01 -2.68
CA VAL A 252 -22.01 9.47 -3.45
C VAL A 252 -23.36 9.73 -2.78
N ARG A 253 -23.44 9.67 -1.44
CA ARG A 253 -24.65 10.02 -0.71
C ARG A 253 -25.07 11.47 -0.93
N ARG A 254 -24.12 12.41 -0.93
CA ARG A 254 -24.40 13.84 -1.21
C ARG A 254 -24.87 14.04 -2.64
N LEU A 255 -24.18 13.42 -3.62
CA LEU A 255 -24.54 13.50 -5.03
C LEU A 255 -25.94 12.91 -5.28
N LYS A 256 -26.28 11.77 -4.69
CA LYS A 256 -27.60 11.16 -4.81
C LYS A 256 -28.72 12.06 -4.27
N ARG A 257 -28.47 12.77 -3.16
CA ARG A 257 -29.46 13.75 -2.62
C ARG A 257 -29.73 14.90 -3.61
N LEU A 258 -28.69 15.43 -4.26
CA LEU A 258 -28.82 16.43 -5.28
C LEU A 258 -29.59 15.90 -6.49
N THR A 259 -29.29 14.71 -6.97
CA THR A 259 -29.99 14.05 -8.08
C THR A 259 -31.50 13.89 -7.79
N VAL A 260 -31.82 13.40 -6.58
CA VAL A 260 -33.22 13.25 -6.16
C VAL A 260 -33.92 14.60 -6.06
N ALA A 261 -33.25 15.63 -5.54
CA ALA A 261 -33.83 16.99 -5.49
C ALA A 261 -34.05 17.54 -6.90
N THR A 262 -33.16 17.31 -7.86
CA THR A 262 -33.32 17.70 -9.26
C THR A 262 -34.56 17.04 -9.89
N SER A 263 -34.75 15.75 -9.68
CA SER A 263 -35.90 15.00 -10.18
C SER A 263 -37.20 15.58 -9.63
N ARG A 264 -37.28 15.85 -8.32
CA ARG A 264 -38.49 16.45 -7.71
C ARG A 264 -38.81 17.81 -8.23
N ILE A 265 -37.81 18.68 -8.51
CA ILE A 265 -38.01 19.98 -9.15
C ILE A 265 -38.53 19.81 -10.57
N ALA A 266 -38.01 18.83 -11.33
CA ALA A 266 -38.50 18.52 -12.68
C ALA A 266 -39.96 18.06 -12.66
N ASP A 267 -40.42 17.40 -11.60
CA ASP A 267 -41.80 16.96 -11.39
C ASP A 267 -42.70 18.08 -10.84
N GLY A 268 -42.19 19.31 -10.67
CA GLY A 268 -42.96 20.48 -10.22
C GLY A 268 -43.05 20.66 -8.70
N GLU A 269 -42.28 19.88 -7.93
CA GLU A 269 -42.21 19.98 -6.47
C GLU A 269 -41.14 21.01 -6.06
N TYR A 270 -41.52 22.28 -5.92
CA TYR A 270 -40.57 23.36 -5.57
C TYR A 270 -40.42 23.60 -4.06
N ASP A 271 -41.29 23.03 -3.22
CA ASP A 271 -41.19 23.17 -1.76
C ASP A 271 -40.14 22.20 -1.16
N LEU A 272 -38.92 22.38 -1.62
CA LEU A 272 -37.78 21.61 -1.14
C LEU A 272 -37.01 22.39 -0.06
N ASN A 273 -36.76 21.74 1.08
CA ASN A 273 -35.88 22.30 2.08
C ASN A 273 -34.43 22.25 1.61
N VAL A 274 -34.05 23.19 0.74
CA VAL A 274 -32.71 23.26 0.13
C VAL A 274 -31.61 23.46 1.18
N LYS A 275 -31.96 24.08 2.34
CA LYS A 275 -31.02 24.21 3.46
C LYS A 275 -30.56 22.84 4.00
N SER A 276 -31.37 21.79 3.84
CA SER A 276 -30.97 20.41 4.23
C SER A 276 -29.91 19.83 3.32
N LEU A 277 -29.79 20.26 2.06
CA LEU A 277 -28.77 19.88 1.09
C LEU A 277 -27.42 20.50 1.43
N MET A 278 -27.44 21.70 2.07
CA MET A 278 -26.25 22.45 2.44
C MET A 278 -25.68 22.10 3.83
N ARG A 279 -26.23 21.07 4.50
CA ARG A 279 -25.78 20.66 5.84
C ARG A 279 -24.40 19.98 5.74
N SER A 280 -23.33 20.76 5.58
CA SER A 280 -21.94 20.34 5.62
C SER A 280 -21.16 21.21 6.62
N ARG A 281 -20.28 20.57 7.42
CA ARG A 281 -19.33 21.31 8.27
C ARG A 281 -18.19 21.95 7.47
N LEU A 282 -17.94 21.44 6.26
CA LEU A 282 -16.90 21.92 5.37
C LEU A 282 -17.54 22.59 4.16
N ARG A 283 -17.07 23.79 3.81
CA ARG A 283 -17.38 24.48 2.56
C ARG A 283 -16.44 23.93 1.48
N ASP A 284 -16.87 22.84 0.85
CA ASP A 284 -16.20 22.20 -0.26
C ASP A 284 -16.93 22.50 -1.58
N GLU A 285 -16.43 21.99 -2.69
CA GLU A 285 -17.02 22.14 -4.02
C GLU A 285 -18.47 21.60 -4.07
N MET A 286 -18.76 20.58 -3.25
CA MET A 286 -20.11 20.02 -3.10
C MET A 286 -21.06 20.99 -2.41
N TYR A 287 -20.55 21.79 -1.48
CA TYR A 287 -21.34 22.88 -0.88
C TYR A 287 -21.66 23.96 -1.89
N THR A 288 -20.69 24.42 -2.68
CA THR A 288 -20.86 25.41 -3.74
C THR A 288 -21.84 24.91 -4.81
N LEU A 289 -21.75 23.64 -5.18
CA LEU A 289 -22.71 23.03 -6.12
C LEU A 289 -24.12 23.00 -5.55
N ALA A 290 -24.30 22.64 -4.28
CA ALA A 290 -25.59 22.63 -3.62
C ALA A 290 -26.19 24.05 -3.50
N GLU A 291 -25.39 25.08 -3.23
CA GLU A 291 -25.80 26.48 -3.17
C GLU A 291 -26.25 26.99 -4.54
N SER A 292 -25.46 26.71 -5.59
CA SER A 292 -25.83 27.08 -6.98
C SER A 292 -27.10 26.38 -7.42
N PHE A 293 -27.27 25.10 -7.05
CA PHE A 293 -28.51 24.37 -7.31
C PHE A 293 -29.69 24.95 -6.58
N ALA A 294 -29.53 25.34 -5.31
CA ALA A 294 -30.56 26.01 -4.52
C ALA A 294 -31.03 27.32 -5.16
N LEU A 295 -30.09 28.14 -5.62
CA LEU A 295 -30.38 29.38 -6.31
C LEU A 295 -31.14 29.14 -7.63
N MET A 296 -30.71 28.15 -8.40
CA MET A 296 -31.39 27.75 -9.64
C MET A 296 -32.87 27.34 -9.36
N ALA A 297 -33.03 26.43 -8.37
CA ALA A 297 -34.37 25.97 -7.98
C ALA A 297 -35.31 27.09 -7.57
N SER A 298 -34.83 28.05 -6.77
CA SER A 298 -35.64 29.21 -6.34
C SER A 298 -36.04 30.11 -7.52
N LYS A 299 -35.15 30.34 -8.50
CA LYS A 299 -35.44 31.12 -9.70
C LYS A 299 -36.45 30.42 -10.59
N VAL A 300 -36.36 29.09 -10.75
CA VAL A 300 -37.35 28.31 -11.53
C VAL A 300 -38.72 28.36 -10.86
N ALA A 301 -38.81 28.17 -9.55
CA ALA A 301 -40.03 28.27 -8.79
C ALA A 301 -40.70 29.64 -8.93
N ALA A 302 -39.92 30.71 -8.78
CA ALA A 302 -40.44 32.09 -8.93
C ALA A 302 -40.99 32.36 -10.35
N ARG A 303 -40.26 31.84 -11.37
CA ARG A 303 -40.69 32.01 -12.77
C ARG A 303 -41.97 31.25 -13.07
N GLU A 304 -42.10 30.03 -12.57
CA GLU A 304 -43.32 29.24 -12.76
C GLU A 304 -44.50 29.86 -12.05
N GLN A 305 -44.33 30.38 -10.84
CA GLN A 305 -45.38 31.10 -10.11
C GLN A 305 -45.83 32.35 -10.86
N SER A 306 -44.90 33.13 -11.41
CA SER A 306 -45.20 34.30 -12.25
C SER A 306 -45.98 33.89 -13.49
N LEU A 307 -45.59 32.84 -14.19
CA LEU A 307 -46.31 32.32 -15.36
C LEU A 307 -47.75 31.85 -15.00
N LYS A 308 -47.93 31.15 -13.88
CA LYS A 308 -49.27 30.76 -13.41
C LYS A 308 -50.16 31.95 -13.10
N GLN A 309 -49.59 33.00 -12.49
CA GLN A 309 -50.34 34.26 -12.25
C GLN A 309 -50.72 34.93 -13.54
N GLU A 310 -49.83 34.99 -14.53
CA GLU A 310 -50.10 35.62 -15.82
C GLU A 310 -51.15 34.84 -16.62
N VAL A 311 -51.06 33.50 -16.64
CA VAL A 311 -52.10 32.64 -17.26
C VAL A 311 -53.44 32.82 -16.58
N THR A 312 -53.53 32.94 -15.27
CA THR A 312 -54.74 33.18 -14.54
C THR A 312 -55.34 34.56 -14.87
N ARG A 313 -54.47 35.59 -14.93
CA ARG A 313 -54.87 36.96 -15.33
C ARG A 313 -55.44 36.99 -16.74
N LEU A 314 -54.74 36.41 -17.72
CA LEU A 314 -55.21 36.35 -19.12
C LEU A 314 -56.50 35.56 -19.23
N LYS A 315 -56.68 34.47 -18.47
CA LYS A 315 -57.96 33.74 -18.45
C LYS A 315 -59.12 34.58 -17.95
N VAL A 316 -58.91 35.37 -16.88
CA VAL A 316 -59.92 36.29 -16.35
C VAL A 316 -60.25 37.40 -17.38
N GLU A 317 -59.21 37.93 -18.04
CA GLU A 317 -59.40 39.00 -19.09
C GLU A 317 -60.16 38.44 -20.29
N ILE A 318 -59.86 37.21 -20.75
CA ILE A 318 -60.65 36.58 -21.84
C ILE A 318 -62.08 36.30 -21.41
N ASP A 319 -62.35 35.84 -20.18
CA ASP A 319 -63.68 35.59 -19.68
C ASP A 319 -64.49 36.92 -19.57
N GLN A 320 -63.83 38.02 -19.15
CA GLN A 320 -64.45 39.32 -19.12
C GLN A 320 -64.80 39.84 -20.53
N SER A 321 -63.86 39.70 -21.48
CA SER A 321 -64.08 40.07 -22.88
C SER A 321 -65.26 39.31 -23.48
N ARG A 322 -65.29 37.97 -23.31
CA ARG A 322 -66.46 37.17 -23.79
C ARG A 322 -67.76 37.54 -23.18
N ARG A 323 -67.76 37.85 -21.85
CA ARG A 323 -69.00 38.31 -21.19
C ARG A 323 -69.45 39.66 -21.73
N SER A 324 -68.53 40.59 -21.97
CA SER A 324 -68.87 41.89 -22.52
C SER A 324 -69.37 41.77 -23.95
N GLU A 325 -68.84 40.91 -24.77
CA GLU A 325 -69.29 40.61 -26.12
C GLU A 325 -70.66 39.97 -26.13
N ALA A 326 -70.94 38.99 -25.27
CA ALA A 326 -72.25 38.37 -25.13
C ALA A 326 -73.29 39.34 -24.62
N VAL A 327 -72.98 40.27 -23.68
CA VAL A 327 -73.85 41.30 -23.21
C VAL A 327 -74.18 42.29 -24.35
N LYS A 328 -73.16 42.65 -25.16
CA LYS A 328 -73.33 43.53 -26.30
C LYS A 328 -74.27 42.93 -27.37
N GLU A 329 -74.01 41.61 -27.69
CA GLU A 329 -74.87 40.87 -28.63
C GLU A 329 -76.31 40.78 -28.16
N ILE A 330 -76.56 40.55 -26.85
CA ILE A 330 -77.93 40.56 -26.28
C ILE A 330 -78.55 41.95 -26.30
N THR A 331 -77.80 43.01 -25.93
CA THR A 331 -78.31 44.37 -25.87
C THR A 331 -78.55 44.98 -27.25
N GLU A 332 -77.80 44.55 -28.27
CA GLU A 332 -77.96 44.98 -29.66
C GLU A 332 -78.98 44.13 -30.43
N SER A 333 -79.47 43.03 -29.86
CA SER A 333 -80.51 42.21 -30.49
C SER A 333 -81.86 42.93 -30.59
N GLU A 334 -82.58 42.79 -31.74
CA GLU A 334 -83.87 43.34 -31.95
C GLU A 334 -84.88 43.01 -30.84
N GLY A 335 -84.80 41.82 -30.30
CA GLY A 335 -85.66 41.37 -29.18
C GLY A 335 -85.43 42.16 -27.89
N PHE A 336 -84.20 42.59 -27.56
CA PHE A 336 -83.92 43.40 -26.38
C PHE A 336 -84.36 44.89 -26.58
N ALA A 337 -84.22 45.41 -27.78
CA ALA A 337 -84.69 46.74 -28.13
C ALA A 337 -86.22 46.82 -27.97
N ASP A 338 -86.95 45.77 -28.35
CA ASP A 338 -88.41 45.71 -28.22
C ASP A 338 -88.87 45.61 -26.75
N ILE A 339 -88.13 44.82 -25.93
CA ILE A 339 -88.38 44.73 -24.48
C ILE A 339 -88.06 46.04 -23.78
N ALA A 340 -86.98 46.72 -24.14
CA ALA A 340 -86.59 48.03 -23.59
C ALA A 340 -87.58 49.11 -23.92
N ALA A 341 -88.13 49.12 -25.14
CA ALA A 341 -89.17 50.02 -25.57
C ALA A 341 -90.50 49.80 -24.79
N LYS A 342 -90.90 48.54 -24.62
CA LYS A 342 -92.05 48.15 -23.80
C LYS A 342 -91.91 48.55 -22.33
N ALA A 343 -90.70 48.31 -21.76
CA ALA A 343 -90.39 48.68 -20.38
C ALA A 343 -90.39 50.22 -20.17
N ALA A 344 -89.91 50.98 -21.16
CA ALA A 344 -89.93 52.43 -21.13
C ALA A 344 -91.38 52.95 -21.21
N GLU A 345 -92.22 52.35 -22.06
CA GLU A 345 -93.66 52.70 -22.17
C GLU A 345 -94.40 52.33 -20.88
N MET A 346 -94.15 51.17 -20.24
CA MET A 346 -94.76 50.85 -18.95
C MET A 346 -94.36 51.83 -17.84
N ARG A 347 -93.06 52.25 -17.79
CA ARG A 347 -92.60 53.24 -16.80
C ARG A 347 -93.25 54.60 -17.07
N ARG A 348 -93.52 54.97 -18.33
CA ARG A 348 -94.24 56.20 -18.70
C ARG A 348 -95.68 56.12 -18.23
N ARG A 349 -96.38 54.99 -18.44
CA ARG A 349 -97.77 54.76 -17.98
C ARG A 349 -97.88 54.83 -16.45
N MET A 350 -96.96 54.21 -15.68
CA MET A 350 -96.97 54.27 -14.23
C MET A 350 -96.62 55.64 -13.65
N ARG A 351 -96.05 56.57 -14.47
CA ARG A 351 -95.73 57.94 -14.08
C ARG A 351 -96.86 58.89 -14.39
N GLU A 352 -97.78 58.47 -15.29
CA GLU A 352 -98.94 59.25 -15.73
C GLU A 352 -100.27 58.91 -15.00
N GLU A 353 -100.26 57.86 -14.15
CA GLU A 353 -101.38 57.60 -13.23
C GLU A 353 -101.21 58.43 -11.96
N PRO A 354 -102.04 59.49 -11.78
CA PRO A 354 -102.03 60.23 -10.54
C PRO A 354 -102.68 59.41 -9.44
N THR A 355 -102.02 59.30 -8.31
CA THR A 355 -102.53 58.80 -7.05
C THR A 355 -103.85 59.51 -6.71
N GLN A 356 -105.04 58.88 -6.94
CA GLN A 356 -106.27 59.26 -6.28
C GLN A 356 -106.39 58.51 -4.95
N SER A 357 -106.34 59.21 -3.90
CA SER A 357 -106.95 59.19 -2.56
C SER A 357 -105.94 59.32 -1.47
#